data_7554e3940b4c5217ff644b0bd5ee3825
#
_entry.id   7554e3940b4c5217ff644b0bd5ee3825
#
_cell.length_a   1.000
_cell.length_b   1.000
_cell.length_c   1.000
_cell.angle_alpha   90.00
_cell.angle_beta   90.00
_cell.angle_gamma   90.00
#
_symmetry.space_group_name_H-M   'P 1'
#
loop_
_entity.id
_entity.type
_entity.pdbx_description
1 polymer ?
#
loop_
_entity_poly.entity_id
_entity_poly.type
_entity_poly.pdbx_seq_one_letter_code
_entity_poly.pdbx_strand_id
1 'polypeptide(L)'
;MVSVRLSDEAVAAAREAIAARYGAEYVPEKPNVYKGRKSAQDAHEAIRPANIDLRPEEIKASLTKDQFNLYKLVYLRFVACQMADALYETQQIEIASESGAVLRSSAERLKFAGFTAVYEEGTDDAPAQDEAQAGAMADVNEGDKAELLGDEATQHFTQAPPRYTEASLVRALEEKGIGRPSTYAPTISTILARGYVMREKKQLFPTELGIMITNMMEEYFADIVDIAFTAGMEEQLDEVEEGKLDWHKVLSDFYGPFEKTLENAEAKIEKVEIKDEVSDVPCDKCGAMMVYKLGRYGRFLACPNFPDCRNTKAIQ
;
A
#
# COMPACT_ATOMS: atom_id res chain seq x y z
N MET A 1 6.71 0.59 9.26
CA MET A 1 6.45 1.10 10.63
C MET A 1 7.78 1.12 11.37
N VAL A 2 8.18 2.25 11.95
CA VAL A 2 9.52 2.43 12.54
C VAL A 2 9.70 1.54 13.78
N SER A 3 8.70 1.47 14.65
CA SER A 3 8.69 0.62 15.85
C SER A 3 7.27 0.20 16.20
N VAL A 4 7.12 -0.96 16.80
CA VAL A 4 5.86 -1.43 17.40
C VAL A 4 5.90 -1.40 18.93
N ARG A 5 7.02 -0.94 19.52
CA ARG A 5 7.21 -0.85 20.96
C ARG A 5 6.38 0.30 21.52
N LEU A 6 5.73 0.05 22.63
CA LEU A 6 5.02 1.05 23.44
C LEU A 6 5.64 1.14 24.83
N SER A 7 5.60 2.31 25.45
CA SER A 7 6.01 2.46 26.84
C SER A 7 5.02 1.77 27.78
N ASP A 8 5.53 1.23 28.89
CA ASP A 8 4.69 0.55 29.89
C ASP A 8 3.64 1.49 30.48
N GLU A 9 3.97 2.77 30.65
CA GLU A 9 3.05 3.81 31.11
C GLU A 9 1.88 4.01 30.14
N ALA A 10 2.18 4.09 28.83
CA ALA A 10 1.14 4.24 27.80
C ALA A 10 0.23 3.01 27.70
N VAL A 11 0.81 1.82 27.86
CA VAL A 11 0.04 0.56 27.87
C VAL A 11 -0.87 0.50 29.10
N ALA A 12 -0.36 0.86 30.30
CA ALA A 12 -1.17 0.90 31.52
C ALA A 12 -2.34 1.88 31.39
N ALA A 13 -2.07 3.12 30.95
CA ALA A 13 -3.09 4.14 30.74
C ALA A 13 -4.16 3.71 29.71
N ALA A 14 -3.73 3.05 28.60
CA ALA A 14 -4.67 2.52 27.62
C ALA A 14 -5.59 1.45 28.21
N ARG A 15 -5.04 0.51 28.99
CA ARG A 15 -5.80 -0.57 29.63
C ARG A 15 -6.82 -0.04 30.64
N GLU A 16 -6.46 0.94 31.44
CA GLU A 16 -7.39 1.62 32.36
C GLU A 16 -8.51 2.32 31.60
N ALA A 17 -8.17 3.05 30.53
CA ALA A 17 -9.15 3.72 29.68
C ALA A 17 -10.10 2.73 28.98
N ILE A 18 -9.60 1.56 28.51
CA ILE A 18 -10.41 0.50 27.92
C ILE A 18 -11.38 -0.08 28.95
N ALA A 19 -10.88 -0.45 30.14
CA ALA A 19 -11.73 -1.00 31.21
C ALA A 19 -12.86 -0.03 31.61
N ALA A 20 -12.53 1.25 31.72
CA ALA A 20 -13.50 2.27 32.11
C ALA A 20 -14.58 2.55 31.07
N ARG A 21 -14.25 2.40 29.78
CA ARG A 21 -15.13 2.80 28.66
C ARG A 21 -15.90 1.66 28.02
N TYR A 22 -15.28 0.47 27.93
CA TYR A 22 -15.82 -0.67 27.21
C TYR A 22 -16.16 -1.84 28.13
N GLY A 23 -15.57 -1.91 29.32
CA GLY A 23 -15.74 -2.99 30.26
C GLY A 23 -14.45 -3.79 30.47
N ALA A 24 -14.40 -4.51 31.61
CA ALA A 24 -13.23 -5.30 31.96
C ALA A 24 -12.96 -6.47 30.99
N GLU A 25 -13.99 -6.98 30.36
CA GLU A 25 -13.93 -8.06 29.37
C GLU A 25 -13.20 -7.68 28.09
N TYR A 26 -13.10 -6.37 27.80
CA TYR A 26 -12.34 -5.86 26.65
C TYR A 26 -10.84 -5.70 26.93
N VAL A 27 -10.41 -5.93 28.17
CA VAL A 27 -9.01 -5.86 28.56
C VAL A 27 -8.45 -7.27 28.66
N PRO A 28 -7.48 -7.68 27.82
CA PRO A 28 -6.87 -9.00 27.90
C PRO A 28 -6.14 -9.17 29.25
N GLU A 29 -6.01 -10.40 29.74
CA GLU A 29 -5.33 -10.70 31.02
C GLU A 29 -3.91 -10.13 31.08
N LYS A 30 -3.19 -10.28 29.96
CA LYS A 30 -1.81 -9.74 29.77
C LYS A 30 -1.82 -8.65 28.73
N PRO A 31 -0.95 -7.61 28.87
CA PRO A 31 -0.76 -6.63 27.82
C PRO A 31 -0.38 -7.27 26.50
N ASN A 32 -0.97 -6.77 25.41
CA ASN A 32 -0.58 -7.19 24.07
C ASN A 32 0.80 -6.65 23.74
N VAL A 33 1.73 -7.54 23.35
CA VAL A 33 3.09 -7.22 22.96
C VAL A 33 3.32 -7.63 21.51
N TYR A 34 3.70 -6.67 20.68
CA TYR A 34 3.96 -6.89 19.27
C TYR A 34 5.47 -7.01 19.03
N LYS A 35 5.86 -8.04 18.27
CA LYS A 35 7.27 -8.22 17.89
C LYS A 35 7.60 -7.33 16.70
N GLY A 36 8.60 -6.46 16.85
CA GLY A 36 9.19 -5.73 15.75
C GLY A 36 9.91 -6.66 14.76
N ARG A 37 10.06 -6.20 13.51
CA ARG A 37 10.98 -6.85 12.56
C ARG A 37 12.42 -6.60 13.01
N LYS A 38 13.37 -7.48 12.64
CA LYS A 38 14.79 -7.37 13.02
C LYS A 38 15.44 -6.03 12.60
N SER A 39 14.92 -5.38 11.57
CA SER A 39 15.37 -4.08 11.09
C SER A 39 14.65 -2.87 11.72
N ALA A 40 13.81 -3.09 12.73
CA ALA A 40 13.16 -1.98 13.40
C ALA A 40 14.19 -1.21 14.25
N GLN A 41 14.22 0.11 14.08
CA GLN A 41 15.02 1.00 14.93
C GLN A 41 14.44 0.95 16.36
N ASP A 42 15.06 0.14 17.22
CA ASP A 42 14.59 -0.10 18.60
C ASP A 42 14.58 1.16 19.49
N ALA A 43 15.22 2.23 19.04
CA ALA A 43 15.24 3.52 19.75
C ALA A 43 13.90 4.28 19.68
N HIS A 44 13.00 3.91 18.75
CA HIS A 44 11.74 4.61 18.57
C HIS A 44 10.56 3.91 19.25
N GLU A 45 9.56 4.69 19.62
CA GLU A 45 8.26 4.22 20.10
C GLU A 45 7.24 4.20 18.93
N ALA A 46 6.25 3.33 19.01
CA ALA A 46 5.14 3.32 18.05
C ALA A 46 4.33 4.62 18.12
N ILE A 47 3.75 5.01 16.98
CA ILE A 47 2.89 6.21 16.95
C ILE A 47 1.64 5.95 17.77
N ARG A 48 1.38 6.82 18.75
CA ARG A 48 0.24 6.78 19.65
C ARG A 48 -0.23 8.19 20.02
N PRO A 49 -1.44 8.37 20.55
CA PRO A 49 -1.84 9.65 21.15
C PRO A 49 -0.95 9.98 22.34
N ALA A 50 -0.58 11.25 22.47
CA ALA A 50 0.21 11.72 23.62
C ALA A 50 -0.57 11.59 24.93
N ASN A 51 -1.89 11.79 24.87
CA ASN A 51 -2.80 11.64 26.00
C ASN A 51 -4.04 10.84 25.57
N ILE A 52 -4.26 9.67 26.20
CA ILE A 52 -5.37 8.77 25.93
C ILE A 52 -6.74 9.34 26.35
N ASP A 53 -6.77 10.33 27.25
CA ASP A 53 -8.01 10.94 27.70
C ASP A 53 -8.60 11.93 26.70
N LEU A 54 -7.76 12.46 25.80
CA LEU A 54 -8.22 13.35 24.73
C LEU A 54 -8.86 12.55 23.59
N ARG A 55 -10.15 12.26 23.72
CA ARG A 55 -10.88 11.49 22.67
C ARG A 55 -11.05 12.32 21.41
N PRO A 56 -10.98 11.68 20.22
CA PRO A 56 -11.12 12.39 18.94
C PRO A 56 -12.38 13.26 18.87
N GLU A 57 -13.52 12.76 19.32
CA GLU A 57 -14.79 13.45 19.27
C GLU A 57 -14.82 14.71 20.16
N GLU A 58 -14.11 14.69 21.30
CA GLU A 58 -14.05 15.80 22.25
C GLU A 58 -13.19 16.96 21.74
N ILE A 59 -12.12 16.65 21.02
CA ILE A 59 -11.19 17.65 20.50
C ILE A 59 -11.42 18.04 19.05
N LYS A 60 -12.48 17.48 18.43
CA LYS A 60 -12.80 17.69 17.01
C LYS A 60 -12.88 19.18 16.62
N ALA A 61 -13.44 20.02 17.50
CA ALA A 61 -13.58 21.44 17.26
C ALA A 61 -12.25 22.21 17.21
N SER A 62 -11.18 21.63 17.76
CA SER A 62 -9.83 22.22 17.82
C SER A 62 -8.93 21.74 16.68
N LEU A 63 -9.41 20.87 15.80
CA LEU A 63 -8.65 20.24 14.72
C LEU A 63 -9.22 20.58 13.35
N THR A 64 -8.36 20.68 12.34
CA THR A 64 -8.80 20.64 10.96
C THR A 64 -9.34 19.25 10.62
N LYS A 65 -10.08 19.13 9.50
CA LYS A 65 -10.62 17.85 9.06
C LYS A 65 -9.54 16.77 8.90
N ASP A 66 -8.40 17.10 8.30
CA ASP A 66 -7.31 16.16 8.06
C ASP A 66 -6.60 15.77 9.35
N GLN A 67 -6.36 16.74 10.24
CA GLN A 67 -5.84 16.50 11.58
C GLN A 67 -6.77 15.59 12.39
N PHE A 68 -8.08 15.84 12.33
CA PHE A 68 -9.06 15.00 13.02
C PHE A 68 -9.05 13.56 12.49
N ASN A 69 -9.06 13.37 11.18
CA ASN A 69 -9.05 12.05 10.56
C ASN A 69 -7.79 11.26 10.94
N LEU A 70 -6.62 11.91 10.87
CA LEU A 70 -5.34 11.29 11.24
C LEU A 70 -5.30 10.96 12.74
N TYR A 71 -5.68 11.92 13.59
CA TYR A 71 -5.70 11.72 15.04
C TYR A 71 -6.66 10.58 15.42
N LYS A 72 -7.85 10.56 14.84
CA LYS A 72 -8.84 9.50 15.06
C LYS A 72 -8.28 8.14 14.68
N LEU A 73 -7.64 8.02 13.51
CA LEU A 73 -7.02 6.77 13.07
C LEU A 73 -5.94 6.28 14.06
N VAL A 74 -5.02 7.17 14.45
CA VAL A 74 -3.96 6.85 15.42
C VAL A 74 -4.55 6.44 16.76
N TYR A 75 -5.55 7.18 17.25
CA TYR A 75 -6.20 6.93 18.52
C TYR A 75 -6.92 5.58 18.55
N LEU A 76 -7.78 5.31 17.57
CA LEU A 76 -8.57 4.09 17.51
C LEU A 76 -7.66 2.86 17.35
N ARG A 77 -6.63 2.95 16.51
CA ARG A 77 -5.67 1.85 16.32
C ARG A 77 -4.86 1.58 17.59
N PHE A 78 -4.44 2.62 18.30
CA PHE A 78 -3.74 2.48 19.58
C PHE A 78 -4.63 1.82 20.65
N VAL A 79 -5.90 2.24 20.77
CA VAL A 79 -6.85 1.62 21.71
C VAL A 79 -7.07 0.16 21.33
N ALA A 80 -7.39 -0.11 20.05
CA ALA A 80 -7.66 -1.45 19.55
C ALA A 80 -6.48 -2.42 19.77
N CYS A 81 -5.22 -1.95 19.63
CA CYS A 81 -4.06 -2.81 19.80
C CYS A 81 -3.88 -3.31 21.25
N GLN A 82 -4.49 -2.67 22.25
CA GLN A 82 -4.46 -3.09 23.64
C GLN A 82 -5.78 -3.72 24.13
N MET A 83 -6.76 -3.92 23.23
CA MET A 83 -8.02 -4.61 23.53
C MET A 83 -7.88 -6.12 23.35
N ALA A 84 -8.87 -6.85 23.92
CA ALA A 84 -9.03 -8.28 23.73
C ALA A 84 -9.41 -8.59 22.28
N ASP A 85 -9.07 -9.80 21.83
CA ASP A 85 -9.40 -10.29 20.50
C ASP A 85 -10.92 -10.40 20.28
N ALA A 86 -11.36 -10.22 19.06
CA ALA A 86 -12.72 -10.55 18.66
C ALA A 86 -12.89 -12.07 18.60
N LEU A 87 -14.04 -12.56 19.07
CA LEU A 87 -14.36 -13.97 19.05
C LEU A 87 -15.49 -14.22 18.05
N TYR A 88 -15.22 -15.12 17.11
CA TYR A 88 -16.18 -15.57 16.13
C TYR A 88 -16.49 -17.04 16.35
N GLU A 89 -17.76 -17.38 16.21
CA GLU A 89 -18.22 -18.75 16.12
C GLU A 89 -18.35 -19.11 14.66
N THR A 90 -17.61 -20.12 14.20
CA THR A 90 -17.62 -20.55 12.79
C THR A 90 -18.31 -21.91 12.68
N GLN A 91 -19.17 -22.06 11.69
CA GLN A 91 -19.82 -23.31 11.35
C GLN A 91 -19.38 -23.73 9.95
N GLN A 92 -18.91 -24.96 9.82
CA GLN A 92 -18.61 -25.58 8.52
C GLN A 92 -19.52 -26.79 8.35
N ILE A 93 -20.23 -26.85 7.25
CA ILE A 93 -21.13 -27.93 6.90
C ILE A 93 -20.63 -28.59 5.62
N GLU A 94 -20.46 -29.90 5.66
CA GLU A 94 -20.20 -30.72 4.48
C GLU A 94 -21.39 -31.64 4.23
N ILE A 95 -21.96 -31.58 3.04
CA ILE A 95 -23.09 -32.41 2.61
C ILE A 95 -22.58 -33.32 1.49
N ALA A 96 -22.52 -34.62 1.76
CA ALA A 96 -22.13 -35.62 0.78
C ALA A 96 -23.39 -36.19 0.09
N SER A 97 -23.39 -36.19 -1.24
CA SER A 97 -24.44 -36.82 -2.03
C SER A 97 -24.12 -38.30 -2.30
N GLU A 98 -25.11 -39.08 -2.61
CA GLU A 98 -24.95 -40.50 -3.01
C GLU A 98 -24.11 -40.65 -4.30
N SER A 99 -24.03 -39.60 -5.13
CA SER A 99 -23.19 -39.56 -6.35
C SER A 99 -21.70 -39.30 -6.05
N GLY A 100 -21.33 -39.02 -4.78
CA GLY A 100 -19.96 -38.69 -4.37
C GLY A 100 -19.62 -37.21 -4.47
N ALA A 101 -20.56 -36.33 -4.88
CA ALA A 101 -20.36 -34.90 -4.83
C ALA A 101 -20.41 -34.39 -3.37
N VAL A 102 -19.51 -33.46 -3.00
CA VAL A 102 -19.47 -32.85 -1.67
C VAL A 102 -19.72 -31.37 -1.81
N LEU A 103 -20.78 -30.89 -1.18
CA LEU A 103 -21.10 -29.47 -1.07
C LEU A 103 -20.58 -28.95 0.26
N ARG A 104 -20.05 -27.75 0.27
CA ARG A 104 -19.51 -27.10 1.48
C ARG A 104 -20.17 -25.76 1.69
N SER A 105 -20.55 -25.49 2.92
CA SER A 105 -21.04 -24.20 3.36
C SER A 105 -20.28 -23.78 4.61
N SER A 106 -20.00 -22.48 4.72
CA SER A 106 -19.41 -21.89 5.92
C SER A 106 -20.25 -20.71 6.36
N ALA A 107 -20.46 -20.60 7.67
CA ALA A 107 -21.13 -19.47 8.29
C ALA A 107 -20.29 -18.98 9.47
N GLU A 108 -20.39 -17.69 9.76
CA GLU A 108 -19.65 -17.05 10.84
C GLU A 108 -20.56 -16.09 11.60
N ARG A 109 -20.45 -16.10 12.92
CA ARG A 109 -21.21 -15.21 13.80
C ARG A 109 -20.28 -14.57 14.82
N LEU A 110 -20.32 -13.24 14.90
CA LEU A 110 -19.61 -12.50 15.93
C LEU A 110 -20.21 -12.84 17.30
N LYS A 111 -19.40 -13.40 18.21
CA LYS A 111 -19.78 -13.74 19.57
C LYS A 111 -19.35 -12.68 20.58
N PHE A 112 -18.16 -12.10 20.37
CA PHE A 112 -17.63 -11.01 21.17
C PHE A 112 -16.84 -10.07 20.26
N ALA A 113 -17.17 -8.80 20.31
CA ALA A 113 -16.59 -7.82 19.38
C ALA A 113 -15.09 -7.56 19.62
N GLY A 114 -14.63 -7.62 20.88
CA GLY A 114 -13.24 -7.32 21.18
C GLY A 114 -12.78 -6.00 20.57
N PHE A 115 -11.60 -5.97 19.95
CA PHE A 115 -11.04 -4.76 19.32
C PHE A 115 -11.86 -4.23 18.13
N THR A 116 -12.67 -5.07 17.46
CA THR A 116 -13.49 -4.63 16.33
C THR A 116 -14.61 -3.67 16.75
N ALA A 117 -14.94 -3.61 18.03
CA ALA A 117 -15.85 -2.60 18.57
C ALA A 117 -15.32 -1.15 18.38
N VAL A 118 -14.03 -1.00 18.15
CA VAL A 118 -13.34 0.30 18.06
C VAL A 118 -12.72 0.53 16.68
N TYR A 119 -12.14 -0.51 16.08
CA TYR A 119 -11.36 -0.40 14.87
C TYR A 119 -11.55 -1.60 13.95
N GLU A 120 -11.96 -1.33 12.73
CA GLU A 120 -11.93 -2.28 11.63
C GLU A 120 -10.92 -1.81 10.58
N GLU A 121 -10.04 -2.70 10.14
CA GLU A 121 -9.05 -2.37 9.14
C GLU A 121 -9.70 -2.37 7.75
N GLY A 122 -9.73 -1.20 7.10
CA GLY A 122 -10.17 -1.11 5.72
C GLY A 122 -9.17 -1.78 4.78
N THR A 123 -9.64 -2.68 3.93
CA THR A 123 -8.82 -3.30 2.87
C THR A 123 -8.91 -2.47 1.60
N ASP A 124 -7.80 -1.78 1.23
CA ASP A 124 -7.71 -1.05 -0.05
C ASP A 124 -7.49 -2.01 -1.25
N ASP A 125 -7.09 -3.26 -1.01
CA ASP A 125 -6.62 -4.22 -2.01
C ASP A 125 -7.62 -5.34 -2.35
N ALA A 126 -8.71 -5.47 -1.61
CA ALA A 126 -9.74 -6.42 -1.99
C ALA A 126 -10.53 -5.84 -3.17
N PRO A 127 -10.64 -6.56 -4.33
CA PRO A 127 -11.82 -6.37 -5.15
C PRO A 127 -13.00 -6.47 -4.18
N ALA A 128 -14.02 -5.61 -4.37
CA ALA A 128 -15.25 -5.80 -3.64
C ALA A 128 -15.61 -7.30 -3.79
N GLN A 129 -15.09 -8.10 -2.86
CA GLN A 129 -15.62 -9.42 -2.69
C GLN A 129 -17.06 -9.11 -2.37
N ASP A 130 -17.94 -9.57 -3.24
CA ASP A 130 -19.29 -9.83 -2.80
C ASP A 130 -19.11 -10.33 -1.38
N GLU A 131 -19.54 -9.53 -0.40
CA GLU A 131 -19.64 -10.01 0.99
C GLU A 131 -20.34 -11.33 0.81
N ALA A 132 -19.54 -12.41 0.78
CA ALA A 132 -20.09 -13.74 0.71
C ALA A 132 -20.99 -13.72 1.92
N GLN A 133 -22.27 -13.60 1.67
CA GLN A 133 -23.29 -13.44 2.69
C GLN A 133 -22.95 -14.50 3.70
N ALA A 134 -22.38 -14.06 4.83
CA ALA A 134 -22.02 -14.96 5.90
C ALA A 134 -23.33 -15.69 6.17
N GLY A 135 -23.42 -16.93 5.67
CA GLY A 135 -24.66 -17.69 5.69
C GLY A 135 -25.14 -17.70 7.12
N ALA A 136 -26.44 -17.56 7.34
CA ALA A 136 -26.96 -17.72 8.68
C ALA A 136 -26.54 -19.10 9.20
N MET A 137 -26.04 -19.17 10.43
CA MET A 137 -25.72 -20.47 11.04
C MET A 137 -26.97 -21.34 11.01
N ALA A 138 -26.83 -22.53 10.44
CA ALA A 138 -27.94 -23.48 10.33
C ALA A 138 -28.00 -24.38 11.57
N ASP A 139 -29.22 -24.69 12.01
CA ASP A 139 -29.42 -25.64 13.06
C ASP A 139 -29.48 -27.06 12.44
N VAL A 140 -28.32 -27.65 12.27
CA VAL A 140 -28.15 -28.97 11.65
C VAL A 140 -27.17 -29.81 12.48
N ASN A 141 -27.39 -31.13 12.50
CA ASN A 141 -26.57 -32.08 13.19
C ASN A 141 -25.92 -33.06 12.22
N GLU A 142 -24.85 -33.72 12.65
CA GLU A 142 -24.22 -34.77 11.89
C GLU A 142 -25.19 -35.94 11.62
N GLY A 143 -25.31 -36.31 10.35
CA GLY A 143 -26.23 -37.36 9.90
C GLY A 143 -27.62 -36.86 9.49
N ASP A 144 -27.92 -35.58 9.63
CA ASP A 144 -29.12 -34.98 9.07
C ASP A 144 -29.15 -35.11 7.55
N LYS A 145 -30.35 -35.30 6.99
CA LYS A 145 -30.51 -35.38 5.53
C LYS A 145 -30.97 -34.03 5.00
N ALA A 146 -30.31 -33.60 3.93
CA ALA A 146 -30.68 -32.40 3.20
C ALA A 146 -31.22 -32.75 1.81
N GLU A 147 -32.26 -32.03 1.37
CA GLU A 147 -32.84 -32.13 0.04
C GLU A 147 -32.29 -30.98 -0.82
N LEU A 148 -31.77 -31.33 -2.02
CA LEU A 148 -31.34 -30.33 -3.01
C LEU A 148 -32.58 -29.74 -3.67
N LEU A 149 -32.84 -28.45 -3.41
CA LEU A 149 -33.97 -27.73 -4.00
C LEU A 149 -33.68 -27.13 -5.36
N GLY A 150 -32.38 -26.91 -5.64
CA GLY A 150 -31.90 -26.35 -6.91
C GLY A 150 -30.40 -26.08 -6.85
N ASP A 151 -29.81 -25.96 -8.02
CA ASP A 151 -28.42 -25.56 -8.21
C ASP A 151 -28.33 -24.49 -9.30
N GLU A 152 -27.37 -23.61 -9.15
CA GLU A 152 -27.04 -22.59 -10.15
C GLU A 152 -25.54 -22.67 -10.47
N ALA A 153 -25.23 -22.93 -11.72
CA ALA A 153 -23.86 -22.96 -12.19
C ALA A 153 -23.42 -21.57 -12.66
N THR A 154 -22.45 -20.98 -12.00
CA THR A 154 -21.87 -19.68 -12.37
C THR A 154 -20.42 -19.84 -12.85
N GLN A 155 -20.08 -19.13 -13.91
CA GLN A 155 -18.72 -19.11 -14.42
C GLN A 155 -17.96 -17.93 -13.81
N HIS A 156 -16.83 -18.20 -13.16
CA HIS A 156 -15.94 -17.20 -12.61
C HIS A 156 -14.58 -17.26 -13.32
N PHE A 157 -13.97 -16.10 -13.48
CA PHE A 157 -12.63 -15.99 -14.04
C PHE A 157 -11.69 -15.40 -13.01
N THR A 158 -10.44 -15.87 -12.99
CA THR A 158 -9.39 -15.26 -12.18
C THR A 158 -9.16 -13.83 -12.63
N GLN A 159 -9.07 -12.92 -11.68
CA GLN A 159 -8.77 -11.51 -11.92
C GLN A 159 -7.26 -11.29 -11.89
N ALA A 160 -6.78 -10.36 -12.72
CA ALA A 160 -5.40 -9.91 -12.61
C ALA A 160 -5.17 -9.23 -11.24
N PRO A 161 -3.93 -9.27 -10.70
CA PRO A 161 -3.62 -8.51 -9.51
C PRO A 161 -4.01 -7.03 -9.66
N PRO A 162 -4.58 -6.40 -8.61
CA PRO A 162 -4.94 -4.99 -8.67
C PRO A 162 -3.69 -4.12 -8.84
N ARG A 163 -3.87 -2.93 -9.40
CA ARG A 163 -2.79 -1.92 -9.45
C ARG A 163 -2.47 -1.44 -8.04
N TYR A 164 -1.23 -1.06 -7.84
CA TYR A 164 -0.81 -0.48 -6.56
C TYR A 164 -1.59 0.80 -6.24
N THR A 165 -2.01 0.91 -5.00
CA THR A 165 -2.32 2.18 -4.33
C THR A 165 -1.04 2.70 -3.67
N GLU A 166 -1.05 3.93 -3.15
CA GLU A 166 0.10 4.44 -2.36
C GLU A 166 0.36 3.53 -1.14
N ALA A 167 -0.71 3.05 -0.49
CA ALA A 167 -0.61 2.18 0.68
C ALA A 167 -0.04 0.80 0.34
N SER A 168 -0.55 0.14 -0.72
CA SER A 168 -0.06 -1.17 -1.13
C SER A 168 1.35 -1.11 -1.72
N LEU A 169 1.73 0.02 -2.35
CA LEU A 169 3.11 0.23 -2.78
C LEU A 169 4.06 0.36 -1.59
N VAL A 170 3.69 1.13 -0.54
CA VAL A 170 4.47 1.20 0.69
C VAL A 170 4.64 -0.18 1.32
N ARG A 171 3.55 -0.97 1.38
CA ARG A 171 3.63 -2.35 1.89
C ARG A 171 4.60 -3.20 1.07
N ALA A 172 4.54 -3.13 -0.26
CA ALA A 172 5.42 -3.89 -1.15
C ALA A 172 6.89 -3.47 -0.99
N LEU A 173 7.18 -2.16 -0.83
CA LEU A 173 8.53 -1.66 -0.53
C LEU A 173 9.04 -2.21 0.81
N GLU A 174 8.20 -2.16 1.85
CA GLU A 174 8.54 -2.69 3.18
C GLU A 174 8.78 -4.20 3.16
N GLU A 175 7.92 -4.97 2.49
CA GLU A 175 8.06 -6.44 2.37
C GLU A 175 9.32 -6.85 1.62
N LYS A 176 9.73 -6.06 0.65
CA LYS A 176 10.94 -6.29 -0.16
C LYS A 176 12.21 -5.67 0.43
N GLY A 177 12.11 -4.97 1.58
CA GLY A 177 13.25 -4.33 2.22
C GLY A 177 13.79 -3.09 1.50
N ILE A 178 12.99 -2.49 0.59
CA ILE A 178 13.38 -1.32 -0.19
C ILE A 178 13.00 -0.05 0.55
N GLY A 179 13.97 0.77 0.89
CA GLY A 179 13.76 2.02 1.63
C GLY A 179 13.46 1.79 3.11
N ARG A 180 13.15 2.89 3.78
CA ARG A 180 12.82 2.94 5.20
C ARG A 180 11.59 3.82 5.40
N PRO A 181 10.93 3.82 6.54
CA PRO A 181 9.73 4.64 6.80
C PRO A 181 9.89 6.12 6.44
N SER A 182 11.09 6.67 6.63
CA SER A 182 11.40 8.06 6.27
C SER A 182 11.48 8.32 4.77
N THR A 183 11.66 7.29 3.93
CA THR A 183 11.86 7.42 2.47
C THR A 183 10.66 7.00 1.65
N TYR A 184 9.71 6.21 2.17
CA TYR A 184 8.56 5.72 1.40
C TYR A 184 7.73 6.85 0.79
N ALA A 185 7.24 7.78 1.63
CA ALA A 185 6.42 8.89 1.16
C ALA A 185 7.18 9.85 0.23
N PRO A 186 8.44 10.26 0.51
CA PRO A 186 9.27 11.02 -0.42
C PRO A 186 9.48 10.33 -1.77
N THR A 187 9.69 9.02 -1.80
CA THR A 187 9.85 8.25 -3.04
C THR A 187 8.59 8.30 -3.89
N ILE A 188 7.43 8.03 -3.30
CA ILE A 188 6.13 8.09 -4.02
C ILE A 188 5.88 9.51 -4.52
N SER A 189 6.10 10.52 -3.69
CA SER A 189 5.95 11.93 -4.09
C SER A 189 6.88 12.29 -5.25
N THR A 190 8.10 11.76 -5.27
CA THR A 190 9.09 12.00 -6.33
C THR A 190 8.65 11.40 -7.66
N ILE A 191 8.22 10.13 -7.70
CA ILE A 191 7.80 9.49 -8.95
C ILE A 191 6.53 10.15 -9.53
N LEU A 192 5.60 10.59 -8.67
CA LEU A 192 4.44 11.38 -9.08
C LEU A 192 4.85 12.76 -9.59
N ALA A 193 5.72 13.48 -8.85
CA ALA A 193 6.17 14.81 -9.22
C ALA A 193 6.97 14.83 -10.52
N ARG A 194 7.73 13.79 -10.82
CA ARG A 194 8.46 13.62 -12.08
C ARG A 194 7.57 13.15 -13.24
N GLY A 195 6.32 12.80 -12.97
CA GLY A 195 5.40 12.32 -13.98
C GLY A 195 5.72 10.91 -14.51
N TYR A 196 6.47 10.12 -13.76
CA TYR A 196 6.71 8.71 -14.11
C TYR A 196 5.49 7.85 -13.84
N VAL A 197 4.70 8.26 -12.85
CA VAL A 197 3.46 7.62 -12.44
C VAL A 197 2.38 8.68 -12.32
N MET A 198 1.16 8.35 -12.68
CA MET A 198 -0.05 9.17 -12.45
C MET A 198 -0.95 8.45 -11.46
N ARG A 199 -1.78 9.22 -10.75
CA ARG A 199 -2.78 8.69 -9.83
C ARG A 199 -4.17 8.92 -10.36
N GLU A 200 -4.91 7.84 -10.56
CA GLU A 200 -6.32 7.88 -10.90
C GLU A 200 -7.13 7.19 -9.80
N LYS A 201 -8.08 7.91 -9.24
CA LYS A 201 -8.88 7.51 -8.07
C LYS A 201 -8.01 7.16 -6.87
N LYS A 202 -7.49 6.09 -6.64
CA LYS A 202 -6.52 5.73 -5.60
C LYS A 202 -5.36 4.89 -6.17
N GLN A 203 -5.48 4.47 -7.42
CA GLN A 203 -4.53 3.57 -8.06
C GLN A 203 -3.43 4.34 -8.78
N LEU A 204 -2.25 3.73 -8.85
CA LEU A 204 -1.07 4.24 -9.53
C LEU A 204 -0.94 3.59 -10.90
N PHE A 205 -0.75 4.43 -11.92
CA PHE A 205 -0.58 4.02 -13.31
C PHE A 205 0.77 4.53 -13.83
N PRO A 206 1.60 3.68 -14.44
CA PRO A 206 2.80 4.16 -15.10
C PRO A 206 2.42 5.02 -16.32
N THR A 207 3.15 6.11 -16.53
CA THR A 207 3.02 6.94 -17.73
C THR A 207 3.92 6.40 -18.85
N GLU A 208 3.72 6.86 -20.08
CA GLU A 208 4.63 6.53 -21.19
C GLU A 208 6.07 6.94 -20.88
N LEU A 209 6.25 8.11 -20.25
CA LEU A 209 7.56 8.58 -19.79
C LEU A 209 8.14 7.62 -18.73
N GLY A 210 7.33 7.19 -17.77
CA GLY A 210 7.74 6.24 -16.74
C GLY A 210 8.20 4.91 -17.34
N ILE A 211 7.42 4.36 -18.26
CA ILE A 211 7.76 3.10 -18.96
C ILE A 211 9.08 3.26 -19.74
N MET A 212 9.24 4.36 -20.47
CA MET A 212 10.46 4.63 -21.25
C MET A 212 11.69 4.71 -20.34
N ILE A 213 11.61 5.45 -19.23
CA ILE A 213 12.71 5.57 -18.26
C ILE A 213 13.01 4.23 -17.62
N THR A 214 11.97 3.46 -17.25
CA THR A 214 12.17 2.12 -16.64
C THR A 214 12.89 1.19 -17.61
N ASN A 215 12.44 1.11 -18.87
CA ASN A 215 13.09 0.26 -19.87
C ASN A 215 14.55 0.66 -20.09
N MET A 216 14.85 1.96 -20.15
CA MET A 216 16.22 2.46 -20.28
C MET A 216 17.06 2.09 -19.05
N MET A 217 16.50 2.20 -17.85
CA MET A 217 17.21 1.82 -16.62
C MET A 217 17.45 0.31 -16.54
N GLU A 218 16.50 -0.51 -16.95
CA GLU A 218 16.67 -1.96 -17.02
C GLU A 218 17.72 -2.39 -18.06
N GLU A 219 17.81 -1.67 -19.18
CA GLU A 219 18.78 -1.97 -20.24
C GLU A 219 20.22 -1.60 -19.86
N TYR A 220 20.41 -0.42 -19.27
CA TYR A 220 21.77 0.13 -19.03
C TYR A 220 22.22 0.01 -17.58
N PHE A 221 21.31 -0.14 -16.62
CA PHE A 221 21.58 -0.13 -15.18
C PHE A 221 20.89 -1.29 -14.45
N ALA A 222 20.79 -2.46 -15.10
CA ALA A 222 20.06 -3.63 -14.60
C ALA A 222 20.42 -3.98 -13.15
N ASP A 223 21.70 -3.99 -12.81
CA ASP A 223 22.17 -4.33 -11.46
C ASP A 223 21.71 -3.33 -10.40
N ILE A 224 21.57 -2.04 -10.77
CA ILE A 224 21.18 -0.97 -9.84
C ILE A 224 19.68 -0.94 -9.59
N VAL A 225 18.87 -1.27 -10.62
CA VAL A 225 17.41 -1.31 -10.50
C VAL A 225 16.89 -2.64 -9.95
N ASP A 226 17.81 -3.59 -9.71
CA ASP A 226 17.45 -4.86 -9.06
C ASP A 226 16.97 -4.64 -7.62
N ILE A 227 15.89 -5.34 -7.28
CA ILE A 227 15.28 -5.26 -5.95
C ILE A 227 16.22 -5.74 -4.85
N ALA A 228 16.96 -6.82 -5.12
CA ALA A 228 17.87 -7.39 -4.14
C ALA A 228 19.08 -6.48 -3.90
N PHE A 229 19.55 -5.77 -4.93
CA PHE A 229 20.59 -4.76 -4.80
C PHE A 229 20.18 -3.63 -3.86
N THR A 230 19.00 -3.05 -4.06
CA THR A 230 18.51 -1.95 -3.22
C THR A 230 18.29 -2.41 -1.77
N ALA A 231 17.69 -3.59 -1.58
CA ALA A 231 17.50 -4.17 -0.23
C ALA A 231 18.84 -4.46 0.46
N GLY A 232 19.81 -5.01 -0.26
CA GLY A 232 21.16 -5.26 0.26
C GLY A 232 21.91 -3.98 0.64
N MET A 233 21.72 -2.90 -0.13
CA MET A 233 22.30 -1.58 0.19
C MET A 233 21.70 -1.02 1.48
N GLU A 234 20.38 -1.15 1.67
CA GLU A 234 19.72 -0.74 2.90
C GLU A 234 20.19 -1.54 4.13
N GLU A 235 20.44 -2.85 3.97
CA GLU A 235 21.01 -3.68 5.04
C GLU A 235 22.44 -3.26 5.40
N GLN A 236 23.27 -2.96 4.39
CA GLN A 236 24.63 -2.46 4.62
C GLN A 236 24.63 -1.11 5.35
N LEU A 237 23.67 -0.23 5.03
CA LEU A 237 23.53 1.05 5.73
C LEU A 237 23.10 0.86 7.19
N ASP A 238 22.24 -0.11 7.49
CA ASP A 238 21.90 -0.47 8.88
C ASP A 238 23.14 -1.03 9.62
N GLU A 239 23.97 -1.85 8.97
CA GLU A 239 25.22 -2.35 9.55
C GLU A 239 26.25 -1.23 9.83
N VAL A 240 26.27 -0.19 8.97
CA VAL A 240 27.09 1.03 9.21
C VAL A 240 26.55 1.78 10.42
N GLU A 241 25.23 1.95 10.56
CA GLU A 241 24.61 2.60 11.73
C GLU A 241 24.95 1.85 13.02
N GLU A 242 24.97 0.52 12.99
CA GLU A 242 25.37 -0.32 14.13
C GLU A 242 26.89 -0.37 14.39
N GLY A 243 27.70 0.29 13.55
CA GLY A 243 29.17 0.30 13.65
C GLY A 243 29.85 -1.02 13.28
N LYS A 244 29.15 -1.93 12.58
CA LYS A 244 29.65 -3.24 12.13
C LYS A 244 30.37 -3.17 10.78
N LEU A 245 30.04 -2.16 9.95
CA LEU A 245 30.57 -1.99 8.61
C LEU A 245 31.12 -0.58 8.44
N ASP A 246 32.25 -0.46 7.71
CA ASP A 246 32.83 0.84 7.36
C ASP A 246 32.10 1.41 6.14
N TRP A 247 31.53 2.61 6.26
CA TRP A 247 30.84 3.29 5.19
C TRP A 247 31.71 3.61 3.97
N HIS A 248 33.03 3.84 4.16
CA HIS A 248 33.95 4.06 3.05
C HIS A 248 34.03 2.83 2.14
N LYS A 249 34.00 1.63 2.75
CA LYS A 249 33.98 0.39 2.01
C LYS A 249 32.70 0.23 1.20
N VAL A 250 31.54 0.51 1.80
CA VAL A 250 30.24 0.44 1.10
C VAL A 250 30.23 1.36 -0.13
N LEU A 251 30.69 2.61 0.04
CA LEU A 251 30.77 3.56 -1.06
C LEU A 251 31.77 3.13 -2.14
N SER A 252 32.95 2.64 -1.76
CA SER A 252 33.96 2.18 -2.72
C SER A 252 33.50 0.98 -3.53
N ASP A 253 32.85 0.01 -2.86
CA ASP A 253 32.33 -1.19 -3.50
C ASP A 253 31.18 -0.87 -4.49
N PHE A 254 30.41 0.15 -4.20
CA PHE A 254 29.34 0.64 -5.08
C PHE A 254 29.88 1.49 -6.24
N TYR A 255 30.72 2.49 -5.93
CA TYR A 255 31.06 3.54 -6.90
C TYR A 255 31.88 3.04 -8.09
N GLY A 256 32.82 2.13 -7.86
CA GLY A 256 33.67 1.61 -8.93
C GLY A 256 32.91 0.87 -10.04
N PRO A 257 32.02 -0.08 -9.74
CA PRO A 257 31.12 -0.68 -10.74
C PRO A 257 30.16 0.33 -11.38
N PHE A 258 29.59 1.22 -10.57
CA PHE A 258 28.66 2.25 -11.04
C PHE A 258 29.29 3.18 -12.09
N GLU A 259 30.49 3.70 -11.84
CA GLU A 259 31.21 4.58 -12.75
C GLU A 259 31.40 3.93 -14.12
N LYS A 260 31.81 2.66 -14.15
CA LYS A 260 31.97 1.90 -15.41
C LYS A 260 30.64 1.69 -16.14
N THR A 261 29.57 1.43 -15.39
CA THR A 261 28.23 1.28 -15.95
C THR A 261 27.75 2.61 -16.55
N LEU A 262 28.00 3.72 -15.86
CA LEU A 262 27.68 5.07 -16.33
C LEU A 262 28.42 5.43 -17.62
N GLU A 263 29.75 5.22 -17.68
CA GLU A 263 30.55 5.44 -18.88
C GLU A 263 30.04 4.63 -20.08
N ASN A 264 29.70 3.35 -19.85
CA ASN A 264 29.11 2.51 -20.89
C ASN A 264 27.73 3.01 -21.35
N ALA A 265 26.90 3.46 -20.41
CA ALA A 265 25.58 4.01 -20.71
C ALA A 265 25.72 5.32 -21.52
N GLU A 266 26.58 6.25 -21.10
CA GLU A 266 26.85 7.50 -21.84
C GLU A 266 27.35 7.27 -23.27
N ALA A 267 28.15 6.21 -23.49
CA ALA A 267 28.66 5.87 -24.83
C ALA A 267 27.61 5.21 -25.73
N LYS A 268 26.57 4.56 -25.16
CA LYS A 268 25.60 3.76 -25.92
C LYS A 268 24.20 4.36 -25.99
N ILE A 269 23.82 5.19 -25.01
CA ILE A 269 22.49 5.81 -25.01
C ILE A 269 22.44 6.85 -26.14
N GLU A 270 21.71 6.49 -27.19
CA GLU A 270 21.34 7.46 -28.21
C GLU A 270 20.28 8.40 -27.66
N LYS A 271 20.33 9.67 -28.06
CA LYS A 271 19.31 10.63 -27.72
C LYS A 271 17.95 10.10 -28.20
N VAL A 272 17.08 9.74 -27.29
CA VAL A 272 15.71 9.29 -27.62
C VAL A 272 14.96 10.49 -28.19
N GLU A 273 14.88 10.60 -29.50
CA GLU A 273 14.00 11.54 -30.16
C GLU A 273 12.61 10.95 -30.20
N ILE A 274 11.73 11.46 -29.33
CA ILE A 274 10.30 11.15 -29.43
C ILE A 274 9.81 11.79 -30.72
N LYS A 275 9.60 10.98 -31.75
CA LYS A 275 9.05 11.47 -33.02
C LYS A 275 7.68 12.05 -32.77
N ASP A 276 7.51 13.31 -33.17
CA ASP A 276 6.23 13.99 -33.10
C ASP A 276 5.24 13.26 -34.05
N GLU A 277 4.21 12.71 -33.49
CA GLU A 277 3.11 12.08 -34.24
C GLU A 277 2.12 13.16 -34.67
N VAL A 278 1.86 13.28 -35.96
CA VAL A 278 0.91 14.29 -36.50
C VAL A 278 -0.50 13.89 -36.15
N SER A 279 -1.28 14.81 -35.60
CA SER A 279 -2.70 14.65 -35.30
C SER A 279 -3.58 15.19 -36.42
N ASP A 280 -4.86 14.79 -36.40
CA ASP A 280 -5.89 15.33 -37.33
C ASP A 280 -6.47 16.68 -36.86
N VAL A 281 -5.91 17.29 -35.79
CA VAL A 281 -6.43 18.52 -35.20
C VAL A 281 -5.65 19.72 -35.73
N PRO A 282 -6.29 20.66 -36.40
CA PRO A 282 -5.64 21.90 -36.84
C PRO A 282 -5.41 22.85 -35.66
N CYS A 283 -4.33 23.61 -35.73
CA CYS A 283 -4.02 24.66 -34.77
C CYS A 283 -4.95 25.86 -34.99
N ASP A 284 -5.68 26.30 -33.96
CA ASP A 284 -6.61 27.43 -34.03
C ASP A 284 -5.91 28.77 -34.32
N LYS A 285 -4.59 28.86 -34.12
CA LYS A 285 -3.85 30.13 -34.33
C LYS A 285 -3.18 30.21 -35.71
N CYS A 286 -2.69 29.11 -36.25
CA CYS A 286 -1.93 29.18 -37.51
C CYS A 286 -2.36 28.14 -38.54
N GLY A 287 -3.35 27.29 -38.25
CA GLY A 287 -3.88 26.28 -39.18
C GLY A 287 -3.00 25.05 -39.40
N ALA A 288 -1.77 25.01 -38.89
CA ALA A 288 -0.91 23.84 -39.04
C ALA A 288 -1.48 22.63 -38.26
N MET A 289 -1.33 21.41 -38.78
CA MET A 289 -1.73 20.19 -38.07
C MET A 289 -0.89 20.06 -36.80
N MET A 290 -1.57 19.92 -35.65
CA MET A 290 -0.90 19.79 -34.36
C MET A 290 -0.23 18.41 -34.24
N VAL A 291 0.79 18.35 -33.41
CA VAL A 291 1.54 17.11 -33.15
C VAL A 291 1.35 16.68 -31.71
N TYR A 292 1.34 15.37 -31.48
CA TYR A 292 1.36 14.81 -30.13
C TYR A 292 2.75 14.97 -29.55
N LYS A 293 2.82 15.64 -28.40
CA LYS A 293 4.06 15.74 -27.61
C LYS A 293 3.86 15.15 -26.23
N LEU A 294 4.91 14.54 -25.72
CA LEU A 294 4.91 14.04 -24.35
C LEU A 294 5.29 15.16 -23.39
N GLY A 295 4.42 15.45 -22.44
CA GLY A 295 4.64 16.42 -21.38
C GLY A 295 4.65 15.74 -20.00
N ARG A 296 4.86 16.55 -18.96
CA ARG A 296 4.90 16.10 -17.56
C ARG A 296 3.63 15.36 -17.12
N TYR A 297 2.50 15.69 -17.71
CA TYR A 297 1.18 15.13 -17.35
C TYR A 297 0.61 14.19 -18.42
N GLY A 298 1.45 13.67 -19.31
CA GLY A 298 1.06 12.82 -20.42
C GLY A 298 1.14 13.52 -21.76
N ARG A 299 0.52 12.90 -22.78
CA ARG A 299 0.50 13.45 -24.14
C ARG A 299 -0.40 14.69 -24.21
N PHE A 300 0.04 15.66 -25.00
CA PHE A 300 -0.73 16.87 -25.32
C PHE A 300 -0.51 17.24 -26.79
N LEU A 301 -1.41 18.02 -27.36
CA LEU A 301 -1.28 18.53 -28.71
C LEU A 301 -0.50 19.85 -28.68
N ALA A 302 0.56 19.94 -29.46
CA ALA A 302 1.38 21.14 -29.65
C ALA A 302 1.42 21.57 -31.10
N CYS A 303 1.53 22.85 -31.36
CA CYS A 303 1.75 23.36 -32.69
C CYS A 303 3.20 23.08 -33.16
N PRO A 304 3.42 22.48 -34.38
CA PRO A 304 4.75 22.21 -34.87
C PRO A 304 5.55 23.48 -35.19
N ASN A 305 4.86 24.63 -35.37
CA ASN A 305 5.50 25.90 -35.66
C ASN A 305 6.05 26.61 -34.41
N PHE A 306 6.39 25.87 -33.37
CA PHE A 306 7.13 26.45 -32.23
C PHE A 306 8.55 26.84 -32.68
N PRO A 307 9.09 27.99 -32.29
CA PRO A 307 8.60 28.95 -31.28
C PRO A 307 7.61 30.01 -31.76
N ASP A 308 7.34 30.11 -33.07
CA ASP A 308 6.50 31.18 -33.65
C ASP A 308 5.04 31.04 -33.25
N CYS A 309 4.56 29.80 -33.16
CA CYS A 309 3.24 29.50 -32.64
C CYS A 309 3.33 28.59 -31.42
N ARG A 310 2.93 29.12 -30.26
CA ARG A 310 3.00 28.40 -28.96
C ARG A 310 1.65 27.81 -28.55
N ASN A 311 0.80 27.44 -29.50
CA ASN A 311 -0.49 26.88 -29.19
C ASN A 311 -0.40 25.44 -28.73
N THR A 312 -1.09 25.11 -27.63
CA THR A 312 -1.18 23.74 -27.09
C THR A 312 -2.64 23.43 -26.74
N LYS A 313 -3.05 22.18 -26.86
CA LYS A 313 -4.37 21.68 -26.47
C LYS A 313 -4.23 20.39 -25.65
N ALA A 314 -5.12 20.20 -24.70
CA ALA A 314 -5.27 18.92 -24.02
C ALA A 314 -5.89 17.90 -24.98
N ILE A 315 -5.52 16.66 -24.89
CA ILE A 315 -6.18 15.52 -25.57
C ILE A 315 -7.43 15.23 -24.74
N GLN A 316 -8.59 15.26 -25.38
CA GLN A 316 -9.86 14.88 -24.75
C GLN A 316 -9.98 13.36 -24.64
#